data_dc8b45c2511f7eeb8a306e0bb867f4dc
#
_entry.id   dc8b45c2511f7eeb8a306e0bb867f4dc
#
_cell.length_a   1.000
_cell.length_b   1.000
_cell.length_c   1.000
_cell.angle_alpha   90.00
_cell.angle_beta   90.00
_cell.angle_gamma   90.00
#
_symmetry.space_group_name_H-M   'P 1'
#
loop_
_entity.id
_entity.type
_entity.pdbx_description
1 polymer ?
#
loop_
_entity_poly.entity_id
_entity_poly.type
_entity_poly.pdbx_seq_one_letter_code
_entity_poly.pdbx_strand_id
1 'polypeptide(L)'
;MNYLDARDKIHEPFYSVWKNTGYPVIWEDSLAKPPSTETCWARVTIAHVSAGQTSLGCGNDKRRYERIGQLNIQLFAPVHDGNVQLYELGQQIVDAYQAARYDDIWFRRVSLLEAMPEGAFQQMNVSAIFTYEDIR
;
A
#
# COMPACT_ATOMS: atom_id res chain seq x y z
N MET A 1 15.18 -5.86 8.96
CA MET A 1 13.91 -6.33 8.34
C MET A 1 14.15 -6.71 6.90
N ASN A 2 13.83 -7.92 6.51
CA ASN A 2 13.99 -8.34 5.12
C ASN A 2 12.80 -7.90 4.26
N TYR A 3 12.87 -8.16 2.95
CA TYR A 3 11.81 -7.76 2.02
C TYR A 3 10.47 -8.38 2.34
N LEU A 4 10.44 -9.64 2.77
CA LEU A 4 9.18 -10.33 3.04
C LEU A 4 8.51 -9.78 4.30
N ASP A 5 9.27 -9.57 5.36
CA ASP A 5 8.73 -8.99 6.59
C ASP A 5 8.23 -7.57 6.37
N ALA A 6 8.96 -6.78 5.56
CA ALA A 6 8.53 -5.44 5.21
C ALA A 6 7.23 -5.45 4.42
N ARG A 7 7.11 -6.36 3.45
CA ARG A 7 5.89 -6.51 2.64
C ARG A 7 4.67 -6.75 3.54
N ASP A 8 4.81 -7.65 4.51
CA ASP A 8 3.70 -7.97 5.41
C ASP A 8 3.30 -6.74 6.24
N LYS A 9 4.26 -5.99 6.77
CA LYS A 9 3.97 -4.77 7.53
C LYS A 9 3.41 -3.65 6.67
N ILE A 10 3.83 -3.55 5.42
CA ILE A 10 3.31 -2.55 4.49
C ILE A 10 1.84 -2.83 4.17
N HIS A 11 1.45 -4.09 4.05
CA HIS A 11 0.06 -4.47 3.78
C HIS A 11 -0.85 -4.35 5.01
N GLU A 12 -0.31 -4.42 6.21
CA GLU A 12 -1.10 -4.54 7.43
C GLU A 12 -2.10 -3.40 7.65
N PRO A 13 -1.72 -2.10 7.54
CA PRO A 13 -2.70 -1.02 7.74
C PRO A 13 -3.86 -1.07 6.75
N PHE A 14 -3.58 -1.38 5.48
CA PHE A 14 -4.62 -1.55 4.47
C PHE A 14 -5.57 -2.69 4.85
N TYR A 15 -5.02 -3.85 5.20
CA TYR A 15 -5.82 -5.02 5.51
C TYR A 15 -6.67 -4.82 6.76
N SER A 16 -6.17 -4.06 7.73
CA SER A 16 -6.94 -3.76 8.94
C SER A 16 -8.26 -3.04 8.64
N VAL A 17 -8.28 -2.21 7.60
CA VAL A 17 -9.49 -1.55 7.11
C VAL A 17 -10.28 -2.47 6.19
N TRP A 18 -9.60 -3.09 5.23
CA TRP A 18 -10.26 -3.80 4.12
C TRP A 18 -10.96 -5.08 4.54
N LYS A 19 -10.43 -5.80 5.52
CA LYS A 19 -11.01 -7.06 5.99
C LYS A 19 -12.45 -6.92 6.50
N ASN A 20 -12.82 -5.73 6.96
CA ASN A 20 -14.15 -5.46 7.50
C ASN A 20 -15.17 -5.12 6.41
N THR A 21 -14.72 -4.85 5.19
CA THR A 21 -15.61 -4.48 4.08
C THR A 21 -16.20 -5.67 3.35
N GLY A 22 -15.50 -6.80 3.36
CA GLY A 22 -15.87 -7.97 2.58
C GLY A 22 -15.62 -7.84 1.08
N TYR A 23 -15.02 -6.73 0.62
CA TYR A 23 -14.74 -6.53 -0.79
C TYR A 23 -13.48 -7.26 -1.24
N PRO A 24 -13.42 -7.70 -2.53
CA PRO A 24 -12.23 -8.37 -3.05
C PRO A 24 -11.00 -7.47 -3.07
N VAL A 25 -9.83 -8.08 -2.96
CA VAL A 25 -8.55 -7.41 -3.14
C VAL A 25 -7.66 -8.25 -4.05
N ILE A 26 -6.98 -7.58 -4.99
CA ILE A 26 -6.00 -8.22 -5.87
C ILE A 26 -4.62 -7.77 -5.40
N TRP A 27 -3.84 -8.72 -4.89
CA TRP A 27 -2.46 -8.46 -4.48
C TRP A 27 -1.54 -8.44 -5.70
N GLU A 28 -0.43 -7.77 -5.58
CA GLU A 28 0.52 -7.53 -6.68
C GLU A 28 1.04 -8.79 -7.37
N ASP A 29 1.10 -9.91 -6.66
CA ASP A 29 1.58 -11.19 -7.17
C ASP A 29 0.47 -12.10 -7.64
N SER A 30 -0.75 -11.60 -7.69
CA SER A 30 -1.92 -12.37 -8.08
C SER A 30 -2.20 -12.22 -9.59
N LEU A 31 -2.57 -13.32 -10.23
CA LEU A 31 -3.05 -13.31 -11.61
C LEU A 31 -4.57 -13.23 -11.68
N ALA A 32 -5.23 -12.89 -10.60
CA ALA A 32 -6.68 -12.80 -10.53
C ALA A 32 -7.23 -11.74 -11.48
N LYS A 33 -8.36 -12.05 -12.13
CA LYS A 33 -9.05 -11.10 -13.00
C LYS A 33 -9.84 -10.11 -12.13
N PRO A 34 -10.15 -8.91 -12.67
CA PRO A 34 -11.04 -7.99 -11.96
C PRO A 34 -12.35 -8.68 -11.60
N PRO A 35 -12.91 -8.40 -10.41
CA PRO A 35 -14.20 -8.96 -10.02
C PRO A 35 -15.35 -8.37 -10.88
N SER A 36 -16.57 -8.83 -10.60
CA SER A 36 -17.73 -8.34 -11.33
C SER A 36 -17.91 -6.84 -11.17
N THR A 37 -18.62 -6.23 -12.13
CA THR A 37 -18.84 -4.77 -12.16
C THR A 37 -19.79 -4.28 -11.06
N GLU A 38 -20.28 -5.15 -10.19
CA GLU A 38 -21.28 -4.81 -9.19
C GLU A 38 -20.72 -4.52 -7.80
N THR A 39 -19.42 -4.67 -7.61
CA THR A 39 -18.81 -4.52 -6.28
C THR A 39 -17.57 -3.65 -6.33
N CYS A 40 -17.26 -3.01 -5.18
CA CYS A 40 -15.98 -2.35 -5.01
C CYS A 40 -14.86 -3.38 -4.87
N TRP A 41 -13.66 -3.01 -5.27
CA TRP A 41 -12.48 -3.86 -5.11
C TRP A 41 -11.22 -3.00 -5.09
N ALA A 42 -10.11 -3.60 -4.72
CA ALA A 42 -8.83 -2.90 -4.61
C ALA A 42 -7.73 -3.71 -5.27
N ARG A 43 -6.71 -3.00 -5.74
CA ARG A 43 -5.47 -3.60 -6.24
C ARG A 43 -4.30 -2.95 -5.50
N VAL A 44 -3.45 -3.76 -4.87
CA VAL A 44 -2.31 -3.27 -4.07
C VAL A 44 -1.02 -3.58 -4.80
N THR A 45 -0.17 -2.56 -4.95
CA THR A 45 1.13 -2.68 -5.60
C THR A 45 2.20 -2.04 -4.73
N ILE A 46 3.32 -2.73 -4.57
CA ILE A 46 4.50 -2.23 -3.85
C ILE A 46 5.67 -2.21 -4.82
N ALA A 47 6.37 -1.08 -4.88
CA ALA A 47 7.57 -0.95 -5.70
C ALA A 47 8.70 -0.33 -4.90
N HIS A 48 9.84 -0.99 -4.84
CA HIS A 48 11.05 -0.42 -4.26
C HIS A 48 11.72 0.47 -5.30
N VAL A 49 12.03 1.71 -4.92
CA VAL A 49 12.64 2.67 -5.86
C VAL A 49 14.10 2.94 -5.57
N SER A 50 14.58 2.62 -4.35
CA SER A 50 15.95 2.87 -3.97
C SER A 50 16.37 1.92 -2.86
N ALA A 51 17.64 1.54 -2.84
CA ALA A 51 18.26 0.77 -1.78
C ALA A 51 19.73 1.17 -1.70
N GLY A 52 20.24 1.29 -0.49
CA GLY A 52 21.62 1.66 -0.29
C GLY A 52 22.11 1.33 1.11
N GLN A 53 23.41 1.26 1.27
CA GLN A 53 24.04 1.02 2.56
C GLN A 53 24.13 2.34 3.31
N THR A 54 23.56 2.39 4.53
CA THR A 54 23.56 3.60 5.36
C THR A 54 24.60 3.59 6.46
N SER A 55 25.31 2.48 6.65
CA SER A 55 26.39 2.40 7.63
C SER A 55 27.53 1.54 7.10
N LEU A 56 28.76 1.86 7.52
CA LEU A 56 29.96 1.15 7.10
C LEU A 56 30.33 0.02 8.06
N GLY A 57 29.56 -0.57 8.77
CA GLY A 57 29.81 -1.77 9.56
C GLY A 57 31.20 -1.85 10.18
N CYS A 58 31.54 -0.99 11.10
CA CYS A 58 32.84 -1.01 11.77
C CYS A 58 32.95 -2.21 12.71
N GLY A 59 33.69 -3.22 12.30
CA GLY A 59 34.11 -4.33 13.17
C GLY A 59 33.08 -5.38 13.50
N ASN A 60 31.84 -5.29 13.01
CA ASN A 60 30.75 -6.18 13.38
C ASN A 60 30.05 -6.82 12.19
N ASP A 61 30.59 -7.03 11.12
CA ASP A 61 29.97 -7.67 9.93
C ASP A 61 28.50 -7.31 9.66
N LYS A 62 27.86 -6.52 10.51
CA LYS A 62 26.47 -6.07 10.33
C LYS A 62 26.46 -4.71 9.69
N ARG A 63 25.73 -4.62 8.58
CA ARG A 63 25.59 -3.40 7.83
C ARG A 63 24.12 -3.02 7.74
N ARG A 64 23.85 -1.72 7.73
CA ARG A 64 22.52 -1.19 7.65
C ARG A 64 22.23 -0.74 6.23
N TYR A 65 21.18 -1.29 5.65
CA TYR A 65 20.74 -0.96 4.31
C TYR A 65 19.39 -0.27 4.38
N GLU A 66 19.33 0.94 3.85
CA GLU A 66 18.08 1.67 3.75
C GLU A 66 17.36 1.27 2.47
N ARG A 67 16.07 1.01 2.58
CA ARG A 67 15.22 0.69 1.44
C ARG A 67 14.03 1.64 1.42
N ILE A 68 13.80 2.23 0.26
CA ILE A 68 12.73 3.20 0.05
C ILE A 68 11.88 2.71 -1.10
N GLY A 69 10.58 2.81 -0.96
CA GLY A 69 9.66 2.44 -2.02
C GLY A 69 8.35 3.17 -1.95
N GLN A 70 7.46 2.81 -2.85
CA GLN A 70 6.15 3.39 -2.95
C GLN A 70 5.09 2.30 -2.86
N LEU A 71 4.09 2.55 -2.03
CA LEU A 71 2.87 1.77 -1.96
C LEU A 71 1.82 2.47 -2.79
N ASN A 72 1.12 1.73 -3.62
CA ASN A 72 -0.01 2.25 -4.38
C ASN A 72 -1.20 1.31 -4.22
N ILE A 73 -2.31 1.85 -3.74
CA ILE A 73 -3.55 1.11 -3.55
C ILE A 73 -4.58 1.72 -4.49
N GLN A 74 -4.96 0.99 -5.51
CA GLN A 74 -5.99 1.41 -6.45
C GLN A 74 -7.35 0.92 -5.92
N LEU A 75 -8.27 1.86 -5.71
CA LEU A 75 -9.63 1.57 -5.26
C LEU A 75 -10.59 1.73 -6.42
N PHE A 76 -11.44 0.73 -6.63
CA PHE A 76 -12.39 0.71 -7.74
C PHE A 76 -13.81 0.56 -7.19
N ALA A 77 -14.74 1.28 -7.81
CA ALA A 77 -16.18 1.15 -7.54
C ALA A 77 -16.94 1.22 -8.86
N PRO A 78 -18.12 0.57 -8.96
CA PRO A 78 -18.93 0.69 -10.16
C PRO A 78 -19.23 2.14 -10.52
N VAL A 79 -19.16 2.47 -11.81
CA VAL A 79 -19.30 3.86 -12.27
C VAL A 79 -20.64 4.46 -11.86
N HIS A 80 -21.71 3.68 -11.86
CA HIS A 80 -23.05 4.18 -11.55
C HIS A 80 -23.30 4.44 -10.06
N ASP A 81 -22.41 4.00 -9.17
CA ASP A 81 -22.59 4.17 -7.71
C ASP A 81 -22.06 5.50 -7.18
N GLY A 82 -21.44 6.32 -8.05
CA GLY A 82 -20.79 7.53 -7.60
C GLY A 82 -19.45 7.26 -6.90
N ASN A 83 -18.82 8.32 -6.40
CA ASN A 83 -17.48 8.21 -5.83
C ASN A 83 -17.43 8.42 -4.31
N VAL A 84 -18.57 8.61 -3.65
CA VAL A 84 -18.60 8.86 -2.19
C VAL A 84 -18.00 7.69 -1.44
N GLN A 85 -18.34 6.47 -1.84
CA GLN A 85 -17.84 5.27 -1.18
C GLN A 85 -16.33 5.15 -1.33
N LEU A 86 -15.77 5.52 -2.48
CA LEU A 86 -14.32 5.52 -2.68
C LEU A 86 -13.62 6.54 -1.79
N TYR A 87 -14.20 7.72 -1.59
CA TYR A 87 -13.67 8.72 -0.67
C TYR A 87 -13.68 8.20 0.77
N GLU A 88 -14.76 7.56 1.19
CA GLU A 88 -14.87 7.01 2.53
C GLU A 88 -13.84 5.91 2.79
N LEU A 89 -13.73 4.95 1.88
CA LEU A 89 -12.76 3.86 1.98
C LEU A 89 -11.33 4.41 1.92
N GLY A 90 -11.07 5.33 1.00
CA GLY A 90 -9.75 5.94 0.85
C GLY A 90 -9.33 6.71 2.09
N GLN A 91 -10.26 7.46 2.70
CA GLN A 91 -9.98 8.20 3.92
C GLN A 91 -9.61 7.26 5.07
N GLN A 92 -10.33 6.16 5.22
CA GLN A 92 -10.02 5.17 6.26
C GLN A 92 -8.62 4.57 6.05
N ILE A 93 -8.25 4.29 4.81
CA ILE A 93 -6.93 3.75 4.50
C ILE A 93 -5.84 4.79 4.77
N VAL A 94 -6.05 6.04 4.34
CA VAL A 94 -5.10 7.12 4.61
C VAL A 94 -4.90 7.28 6.12
N ASP A 95 -5.98 7.30 6.89
CA ASP A 95 -5.91 7.42 8.34
C ASP A 95 -5.15 6.26 8.97
N ALA A 96 -5.36 5.03 8.47
CA ALA A 96 -4.65 3.86 8.97
C ALA A 96 -3.14 3.96 8.75
N TYR A 97 -2.70 4.42 7.58
CA TYR A 97 -1.27 4.59 7.31
C TYR A 97 -0.67 5.76 8.06
N GLN A 98 -1.40 6.86 8.21
CA GLN A 98 -0.93 8.00 9.01
C GLN A 98 -0.81 7.66 10.49
N ALA A 99 -1.68 6.79 10.99
CA ALA A 99 -1.65 6.34 12.38
C ALA A 99 -0.67 5.21 12.64
N ALA A 100 -0.19 4.52 11.61
CA ALA A 100 0.67 3.35 11.75
C ALA A 100 1.99 3.74 12.41
N ARG A 101 2.39 2.98 13.41
CA ARG A 101 3.65 3.18 14.15
C ARG A 101 4.36 1.85 14.29
N TYR A 102 5.48 1.73 13.61
CA TYR A 102 6.36 0.57 13.68
C TYR A 102 7.76 1.04 14.02
N ASP A 103 8.52 0.22 14.72
CA ASP A 103 9.89 0.58 15.12
C ASP A 103 10.86 0.60 13.94
N ASP A 104 10.55 -0.10 12.88
CA ASP A 104 11.49 -0.41 11.80
C ASP A 104 11.00 -0.02 10.41
N ILE A 105 9.80 0.52 10.29
CA ILE A 105 9.29 1.02 9.01
C ILE A 105 8.49 2.31 9.22
N TRP A 106 8.64 3.26 8.29
CA TRP A 106 7.99 4.56 8.33
C TRP A 106 7.24 4.81 7.05
N PHE A 107 6.04 5.39 7.18
CA PHE A 107 5.22 5.83 6.06
C PHE A 107 5.15 7.35 6.03
N ARG A 108 5.27 7.94 4.83
CA ARG A 108 5.16 9.38 4.63
C ARG A 108 4.44 9.69 3.33
N ARG A 109 4.00 10.93 3.18
CA ARG A 109 3.30 11.42 2.00
C ARG A 109 2.10 10.53 1.65
N VAL A 110 1.36 10.15 2.67
CA VAL A 110 0.14 9.36 2.49
C VAL A 110 -0.95 10.27 1.93
N SER A 111 -1.48 9.93 0.77
CA SER A 111 -2.46 10.79 0.08
C SER A 111 -3.48 9.98 -0.68
N LEU A 112 -4.66 10.56 -0.87
CA LEU A 112 -5.72 10.03 -1.71
C LEU A 112 -5.88 10.93 -2.92
N LEU A 113 -5.80 10.35 -4.13
CA LEU A 113 -5.90 11.08 -5.38
C LEU A 113 -6.95 10.44 -6.28
N GLU A 114 -7.74 11.28 -6.94
CA GLU A 114 -8.66 10.81 -7.96
C GLU A 114 -7.85 10.33 -9.18
N ALA A 115 -8.38 9.32 -9.86
CA ALA A 115 -7.78 8.79 -11.07
C ALA A 115 -8.84 8.66 -12.16
N MET A 116 -8.37 8.49 -13.40
CA MET A 116 -9.28 8.28 -14.53
C MET A 116 -10.04 6.97 -14.37
N PRO A 117 -11.31 6.94 -14.74
CA PRO A 117 -12.07 5.68 -14.72
C PRO A 117 -11.39 4.62 -15.59
N GLU A 118 -11.47 3.37 -15.15
CA GLU A 118 -10.95 2.23 -15.87
C GLU A 118 -12.10 1.26 -16.20
N GLY A 119 -12.48 1.18 -17.47
CA GLY A 119 -13.59 0.34 -17.90
C GLY A 119 -14.91 0.75 -17.26
N ALA A 120 -15.56 -0.18 -16.57
CA ALA A 120 -16.83 0.04 -15.87
C ALA A 120 -16.67 0.56 -14.45
N PHE A 121 -15.43 0.90 -14.04
CA PHE A 121 -15.12 1.29 -12.67
C PHE A 121 -14.62 2.71 -12.58
N GLN A 122 -15.05 3.43 -11.54
CA GLN A 122 -14.39 4.64 -11.09
C GLN A 122 -13.18 4.24 -10.26
N GLN A 123 -12.16 5.08 -10.27
CA GLN A 123 -10.89 4.77 -9.60
C GLN A 123 -10.42 5.93 -8.72
N MET A 124 -9.92 5.58 -7.54
CA MET A 124 -9.13 6.46 -6.69
C MET A 124 -7.90 5.72 -6.20
N ASN A 125 -6.80 6.44 -6.00
CA ASN A 125 -5.55 5.84 -5.57
C ASN A 125 -5.11 6.40 -4.23
N VAL A 126 -4.76 5.50 -3.31
CA VAL A 126 -4.04 5.85 -2.09
C VAL A 126 -2.58 5.54 -2.35
N SER A 127 -1.71 6.52 -2.13
CA SER A 127 -0.28 6.32 -2.28
C SER A 127 0.46 6.73 -1.02
N ALA A 128 1.55 6.06 -0.74
CA ALA A 128 2.42 6.35 0.39
C ALA A 128 3.86 5.99 0.04
N ILE A 129 4.80 6.70 0.63
CA ILE A 129 6.22 6.36 0.53
C ILE A 129 6.59 5.66 1.83
N PHE A 130 7.22 4.50 1.71
CA PHE A 130 7.72 3.78 2.87
C PHE A 130 9.25 3.76 2.89
N THR A 131 9.80 3.71 4.08
CA THR A 131 11.23 3.58 4.32
C THR A 131 11.45 2.58 5.44
N TYR A 132 12.38 1.66 5.26
CA TYR A 132 12.79 0.75 6.32
C TYR A 132 14.27 0.41 6.19
N GLU A 133 14.81 -0.18 7.23
CA GLU A 133 16.21 -0.59 7.26
C GLU A 133 16.32 -2.10 7.41
N ASP A 134 17.25 -2.68 6.66
CA ASP A 134 17.61 -4.09 6.74
C ASP A 134 19.04 -4.17 7.29
N ILE A 135 19.19 -4.84 8.42
CA ILE A 135 20.50 -5.02 9.07
C ILE A 135 20.99 -6.41 8.77
N ARG A 136 22.13 -6.49 8.12
CA ARG A 136 22.74 -7.75 7.71
C ARG A 136 24.13 -7.95 8.29
#